data_0172bd23641e22802acf3e7b402db2f8
#
_entry.id   0172bd23641e22802acf3e7b402db2f8
#
_cell.length_a   1.000
_cell.length_b   1.000
_cell.length_c   1.000
_cell.angle_alpha   90.00
_cell.angle_beta   90.00
_cell.angle_gamma   90.00
#
_symmetry.space_group_name_H-M   'P 1'
#
loop_
_entity.id
_entity.type
_entity.pdbx_description
1 polymer ?
#
loop_
_entity_poly.entity_id
_entity_poly.type
_entity_poly.pdbx_seq_one_letter_code
_entity_poly.pdbx_strand_id
1 'polypeptide(L)'
;ILEGTSRLNPVASNSVKLNVKPYYIELKDAVPTMWYLVGNMFGAKWANDKNIGVDALPMFLKPNFSYDKKTGAGEIEYTNYFLTGDYNDKAECDGAGFKILPASFNWDSSMNADGATKGTIINRNGGSDGGHIVAPEAGYYTITLNTADNTAKMEKYEGAVNNYGTIQISGSFNDWTDTAMLPYNTEGVENHAWYYVMDVPAGDTAQFKFKIAGSWETSWGYGAEDGAINMYGKCES
;
A
#
# COMPACT_ATOMS: atom_id res chain seq x y z
N ILE A 1 7.06 -9.24 -55.14
CA ILE A 1 6.96 -9.48 -56.59
C ILE A 1 7.52 -10.86 -56.84
N LEU A 2 6.69 -11.80 -57.25
CA LEU A 2 7.13 -13.13 -57.66
C LEU A 2 7.40 -13.08 -59.15
N GLU A 3 8.63 -13.15 -59.56
CA GLU A 3 9.02 -13.30 -60.95
C GLU A 3 8.99 -14.79 -61.32
N GLY A 4 8.13 -15.11 -62.29
CA GLY A 4 8.08 -16.47 -62.82
C GLY A 4 9.20 -16.68 -63.84
N THR A 5 10.02 -17.71 -63.64
CA THR A 5 11.11 -18.12 -64.54
C THR A 5 10.63 -19.03 -65.68
N SER A 6 9.56 -18.69 -66.35
CA SER A 6 9.15 -19.40 -67.55
C SER A 6 9.88 -18.81 -68.74
N ARG A 7 10.18 -19.64 -69.77
CA ARG A 7 10.74 -19.20 -71.06
C ARG A 7 9.85 -18.25 -71.86
N LEU A 8 8.74 -17.91 -71.28
CA LEU A 8 7.81 -16.88 -71.81
C LEU A 8 8.03 -15.59 -70.98
N ASN A 9 7.78 -14.45 -71.55
CA ASN A 9 7.95 -13.14 -70.96
C ASN A 9 7.48 -13.10 -69.49
N PRO A 10 8.22 -12.49 -68.60
CA PRO A 10 7.84 -12.40 -67.21
C PRO A 10 6.51 -11.67 -67.07
N VAL A 11 5.57 -12.30 -66.39
CA VAL A 11 4.28 -11.70 -66.09
C VAL A 11 4.33 -11.23 -64.65
N ALA A 12 4.31 -9.92 -64.46
CA ALA A 12 4.21 -9.35 -63.13
C ALA A 12 2.79 -9.57 -62.57
N SER A 13 2.71 -10.11 -61.37
CA SER A 13 1.45 -10.16 -60.61
C SER A 13 0.99 -8.75 -60.24
N ASN A 14 -0.31 -8.56 -60.02
CA ASN A 14 -0.85 -7.31 -59.53
C ASN A 14 -0.16 -6.87 -58.25
N SER A 15 0.30 -5.63 -58.19
CA SER A 15 0.77 -5.06 -56.92
C SER A 15 -0.42 -4.68 -56.05
N VAL A 16 -0.49 -5.26 -54.86
CA VAL A 16 -1.49 -4.87 -53.86
C VAL A 16 -0.82 -3.89 -52.90
N LYS A 17 -1.33 -2.68 -52.85
CA LYS A 17 -0.89 -1.67 -51.88
C LYS A 17 -1.63 -1.91 -50.57
N LEU A 18 -0.95 -2.51 -49.57
CA LEU A 18 -1.48 -2.65 -48.24
C LEU A 18 -1.16 -1.35 -47.44
N ASN A 19 -2.22 -0.63 -47.10
CA ASN A 19 -2.11 0.46 -46.11
C ASN A 19 -2.22 -0.17 -44.70
N VAL A 20 -1.09 -0.44 -44.09
CA VAL A 20 -1.03 -0.90 -42.72
C VAL A 20 -1.06 0.34 -41.83
N LYS A 21 -2.13 0.54 -41.08
CA LYS A 21 -2.11 1.44 -39.92
C LYS A 21 -1.57 0.62 -38.77
N PRO A 22 -0.37 0.92 -38.25
CA PRO A 22 0.11 0.25 -37.05
C PRO A 22 -0.88 0.52 -35.91
N TYR A 23 -1.42 -0.53 -35.32
CA TYR A 23 -2.27 -0.43 -34.16
C TYR A 23 -1.35 -0.17 -32.95
N TYR A 24 -1.42 1.04 -32.43
CA TYR A 24 -0.72 1.37 -31.20
C TYR A 24 -1.58 0.91 -30.03
N ILE A 25 -1.12 -0.11 -29.31
CA ILE A 25 -1.71 -0.50 -28.04
C ILE A 25 -0.98 0.31 -26.98
N GLU A 26 -1.66 1.29 -26.39
CA GLU A 26 -1.18 1.93 -25.19
C GLU A 26 -1.22 0.88 -24.09
N LEU A 27 -0.04 0.49 -23.59
CA LEU A 27 0.05 -0.42 -22.46
C LEU A 27 -0.50 0.32 -21.23
N LYS A 28 -1.46 -0.29 -20.57
CA LYS A 28 -1.97 0.23 -19.30
C LYS A 28 -0.81 0.35 -18.31
N ASP A 29 -0.77 1.45 -17.58
CA ASP A 29 0.21 1.67 -16.54
C ASP A 29 0.20 0.51 -15.53
N ALA A 30 1.39 0.14 -15.05
CA ALA A 30 1.51 -0.80 -13.94
C ALA A 30 0.91 -0.16 -12.69
N VAL A 31 0.27 -0.98 -11.86
CA VAL A 31 -0.17 -0.53 -10.52
C VAL A 31 1.04 -0.36 -9.60
N PRO A 32 0.98 0.54 -8.61
CA PRO A 32 2.04 0.63 -7.61
C PRO A 32 2.33 -0.71 -6.94
N THR A 33 3.61 -1.01 -6.74
CA THR A 33 4.03 -2.22 -6.02
C THR A 33 3.65 -2.09 -4.55
N MET A 34 2.90 -3.05 -4.04
CA MET A 34 2.36 -3.02 -2.68
C MET A 34 3.16 -3.92 -1.74
N TRP A 35 3.35 -3.42 -0.52
CA TRP A 35 3.93 -4.14 0.61
C TRP A 35 3.05 -3.97 1.85
N TYR A 36 3.16 -4.89 2.79
CA TYR A 36 2.28 -4.99 3.95
C TYR A 36 3.07 -5.20 5.23
N LEU A 37 2.71 -4.47 6.29
CA LEU A 37 3.20 -4.74 7.63
C LEU A 37 2.38 -5.87 8.25
N VAL A 38 3.07 -6.85 8.83
CA VAL A 38 2.47 -7.98 9.54
C VAL A 38 3.20 -8.17 10.87
N GLY A 39 2.48 -8.21 11.97
CA GLY A 39 3.05 -8.39 13.29
C GLY A 39 2.17 -7.89 14.42
N ASN A 40 2.71 -7.85 15.61
CA ASN A 40 2.03 -7.39 16.82
C ASN A 40 2.49 -6.00 17.31
N MET A 41 3.06 -5.20 16.43
CA MET A 41 3.58 -3.85 16.72
C MET A 41 2.54 -2.88 17.29
N PHE A 42 1.25 -3.17 17.14
CA PHE A 42 0.14 -2.38 17.67
C PHE A 42 -0.68 -3.16 18.72
N GLY A 43 -0.19 -4.29 19.20
CA GLY A 43 -0.89 -5.22 20.07
C GLY A 43 -0.87 -6.66 19.51
N ALA A 44 -1.67 -7.55 20.06
CA ALA A 44 -1.60 -8.98 19.72
C ALA A 44 -2.19 -9.32 18.34
N LYS A 45 -1.40 -9.19 17.28
CA LYS A 45 -1.83 -9.56 15.90
C LYS A 45 -0.65 -10.03 15.05
N TRP A 46 -0.39 -11.33 15.07
CA TRP A 46 0.44 -12.01 14.06
C TRP A 46 -0.44 -12.87 13.19
N ALA A 47 -1.06 -12.29 12.19
CA ALA A 47 -1.79 -13.04 11.19
C ALA A 47 -1.24 -12.72 9.82
N ASN A 48 -0.99 -13.73 9.04
CA ASN A 48 -0.48 -13.65 7.67
C ASN A 48 -1.42 -14.34 6.68
N ASP A 49 -2.68 -14.46 7.02
CA ASP A 49 -3.71 -15.10 6.22
C ASP A 49 -4.24 -14.22 5.08
N LYS A 50 -3.50 -13.17 4.76
CA LYS A 50 -3.82 -12.21 3.68
C LYS A 50 -5.09 -11.40 3.92
N ASN A 51 -5.51 -11.28 5.16
CA ASN A 51 -6.62 -10.42 5.53
C ASN A 51 -6.17 -8.94 5.47
N ILE A 52 -6.09 -8.42 4.25
CA ILE A 52 -5.55 -7.09 3.95
C ILE A 52 -6.41 -6.02 4.61
N GLY A 53 -5.75 -5.05 5.26
CA GLY A 53 -6.39 -3.98 6.00
C GLY A 53 -6.78 -4.35 7.43
N VAL A 54 -6.73 -5.64 7.79
CA VAL A 54 -7.05 -6.12 9.14
C VAL A 54 -5.81 -6.68 9.83
N ASP A 55 -5.18 -7.69 9.23
CA ASP A 55 -4.02 -8.38 9.80
C ASP A 55 -2.74 -8.07 9.01
N ALA A 56 -2.88 -7.68 7.75
CA ALA A 56 -1.82 -7.21 6.90
C ALA A 56 -2.09 -5.76 6.50
N LEU A 57 -1.26 -4.84 6.96
CA LEU A 57 -1.42 -3.40 6.75
C LEU A 57 -0.74 -2.94 5.48
N PRO A 58 -1.49 -2.45 4.48
CA PRO A 58 -0.89 -1.92 3.28
C PRO A 58 -0.07 -0.66 3.57
N MET A 59 1.12 -0.59 2.99
CA MET A 59 1.85 0.66 2.87
C MET A 59 1.27 1.46 1.69
N PHE A 60 1.26 2.78 1.79
CA PHE A 60 0.66 3.67 0.80
C PHE A 60 1.72 4.46 0.07
N LEU A 61 1.42 4.87 -1.16
CA LEU A 61 2.27 5.83 -1.87
C LEU A 61 2.51 7.06 -0.99
N LYS A 62 3.76 7.47 -0.90
CA LYS A 62 4.13 8.69 -0.20
C LYS A 62 3.40 9.88 -0.82
N PRO A 63 2.78 10.77 -0.01
CA PRO A 63 2.10 11.93 -0.54
C PRO A 63 3.00 12.75 -1.48
N ASN A 64 2.44 13.19 -2.60
CA ASN A 64 3.15 13.93 -3.66
C ASN A 64 4.33 13.17 -4.31
N PHE A 65 4.38 11.87 -4.16
CA PHE A 65 5.36 11.02 -4.81
C PHE A 65 4.75 10.31 -6.02
N SER A 66 5.49 10.34 -7.14
CA SER A 66 5.13 9.56 -8.33
C SER A 66 5.86 8.23 -8.34
N TYR A 67 5.23 7.21 -8.89
CA TYR A 67 5.85 5.92 -9.14
C TYR A 67 6.17 5.74 -10.64
N ASP A 68 7.08 4.82 -10.95
CA ASP A 68 7.36 4.43 -12.33
C ASP A 68 6.16 3.67 -12.90
N LYS A 69 5.44 4.28 -13.81
CA LYS A 69 4.25 3.72 -14.45
C LYS A 69 4.51 2.46 -15.28
N LYS A 70 5.76 2.17 -15.63
CA LYS A 70 6.11 0.93 -16.36
C LYS A 70 6.31 -0.25 -15.44
N THR A 71 6.90 -0.01 -14.27
CA THR A 71 7.30 -1.06 -13.31
C THR A 71 6.40 -1.09 -12.08
N GLY A 72 5.72 -0.01 -11.75
CA GLY A 72 4.98 0.17 -10.50
C GLY A 72 5.88 0.52 -9.30
N ALA A 73 7.19 0.72 -9.53
CA ALA A 73 8.14 1.01 -8.45
C ALA A 73 8.04 2.46 -7.97
N GLY A 74 8.17 2.65 -6.67
CA GLY A 74 8.12 3.98 -6.05
C GLY A 74 8.41 3.91 -4.55
N GLU A 75 8.33 5.05 -3.88
CA GLU A 75 8.37 5.09 -2.42
C GLU A 75 6.96 4.92 -1.85
N ILE A 76 6.84 4.01 -0.92
CA ILE A 76 5.64 3.78 -0.13
C ILE A 76 5.95 4.00 1.35
N GLU A 77 4.97 4.38 2.13
CA GLU A 77 5.15 4.66 3.55
C GLU A 77 3.98 4.16 4.39
N TYR A 78 4.26 4.00 5.67
CA TYR A 78 3.27 3.74 6.70
C TYR A 78 3.65 4.46 7.98
N THR A 79 2.73 5.27 8.52
CA THR A 79 2.94 6.02 9.75
C THR A 79 1.91 5.62 10.80
N ASN A 80 2.37 5.27 11.99
CA ASN A 80 1.50 5.00 13.13
C ASN A 80 2.29 5.04 14.44
N TYR A 81 1.59 4.86 15.57
CA TYR A 81 2.19 4.61 16.88
C TYR A 81 2.59 3.13 16.97
N PHE A 82 3.87 2.88 17.26
CA PHE A 82 4.41 1.54 17.42
C PHE A 82 4.74 1.28 18.88
N LEU A 83 4.41 0.09 19.35
CA LEU A 83 4.93 -0.43 20.58
C LEU A 83 6.41 -0.81 20.42
N THR A 84 7.11 -0.95 21.53
CA THR A 84 8.45 -1.54 21.57
C THR A 84 8.45 -2.79 22.42
N GLY A 85 9.48 -3.59 22.32
CA GLY A 85 9.70 -4.79 23.12
C GLY A 85 11.17 -5.18 23.11
N ASP A 86 11.52 -6.18 23.88
CA ASP A 86 12.87 -6.68 23.95
C ASP A 86 13.03 -7.95 23.12
N TYR A 87 14.19 -8.09 22.50
CA TYR A 87 14.54 -9.29 21.77
C TYR A 87 14.86 -10.44 22.70
N ASN A 88 14.40 -11.62 22.34
CA ASN A 88 14.88 -12.87 22.89
C ASN A 88 16.17 -13.34 22.17
N ASP A 89 16.69 -14.48 22.55
CA ASP A 89 17.92 -15.09 22.00
C ASP A 89 17.82 -15.48 20.52
N LYS A 90 16.61 -15.46 19.93
CA LYS A 90 16.35 -15.75 18.51
C LYS A 90 16.10 -14.48 17.68
N ALA A 91 16.34 -13.31 18.21
CA ALA A 91 16.00 -12.05 17.60
C ALA A 91 14.47 -11.91 17.29
N GLU A 92 13.64 -12.63 18.01
CA GLU A 92 12.20 -12.48 18.01
C GLU A 92 11.78 -11.58 19.17
N CYS A 93 10.68 -10.88 19.03
CA CYS A 93 10.12 -10.07 20.07
C CYS A 93 8.77 -10.64 20.51
N ASP A 94 8.64 -10.94 21.79
CA ASP A 94 7.40 -11.52 22.34
C ASP A 94 6.27 -10.49 22.46
N GLY A 95 6.60 -9.19 22.43
CA GLY A 95 5.64 -8.11 22.66
C GLY A 95 5.24 -7.32 21.43
N ALA A 96 6.19 -6.78 20.69
CA ALA A 96 5.90 -5.75 19.68
C ALA A 96 6.89 -5.77 18.51
N GLY A 97 6.81 -6.80 17.71
CA GLY A 97 7.60 -6.94 16.50
C GLY A 97 6.74 -6.99 15.23
N PHE A 98 7.36 -6.79 14.08
CA PHE A 98 6.73 -6.93 12.80
C PHE A 98 7.72 -7.32 11.71
N LYS A 99 7.20 -7.67 10.56
CA LYS A 99 7.91 -7.84 9.30
C LYS A 99 7.15 -7.13 8.20
N ILE A 100 7.82 -6.81 7.10
CA ILE A 100 7.17 -6.22 5.93
C ILE A 100 7.19 -7.24 4.81
N LEU A 101 6.02 -7.60 4.31
CA LEU A 101 5.84 -8.65 3.30
C LEU A 101 5.48 -8.04 1.96
N PRO A 102 6.04 -8.55 0.85
CA PRO A 102 5.56 -8.18 -0.48
C PRO A 102 4.14 -8.70 -0.73
N ALA A 103 3.50 -8.23 -1.78
CA ALA A 103 2.14 -8.66 -2.16
C ALA A 103 1.99 -10.17 -2.38
N SER A 104 3.08 -10.89 -2.63
CA SER A 104 3.09 -12.36 -2.70
C SER A 104 2.93 -13.02 -1.33
N PHE A 105 3.09 -12.29 -0.23
CA PHE A 105 3.12 -12.81 1.15
C PHE A 105 4.17 -13.89 1.37
N ASN A 106 5.27 -13.86 0.60
CA ASN A 106 6.38 -14.78 0.76
C ASN A 106 7.33 -14.29 1.85
N TRP A 107 7.48 -15.06 2.91
CA TRP A 107 8.37 -14.76 4.02
C TRP A 107 9.85 -14.68 3.62
N ASP A 108 10.29 -15.44 2.64
CA ASP A 108 11.67 -15.42 2.16
C ASP A 108 12.03 -14.11 1.43
N SER A 109 11.01 -13.37 1.01
CA SER A 109 11.15 -12.05 0.37
C SER A 109 10.78 -10.90 1.32
N SER A 110 10.68 -11.15 2.63
CA SER A 110 10.29 -10.13 3.60
C SER A 110 11.42 -9.16 3.94
N MET A 111 11.04 -7.99 4.48
CA MET A 111 11.95 -7.14 5.22
C MET A 111 11.95 -7.59 6.68
N ASN A 112 13.11 -7.69 7.28
CA ASN A 112 13.35 -8.15 8.63
C ASN A 112 14.28 -7.18 9.38
N ALA A 113 14.51 -7.43 10.66
CA ALA A 113 15.62 -6.79 11.38
C ALA A 113 16.98 -7.31 10.87
N ASP A 114 18.04 -6.60 11.22
CA ASP A 114 19.43 -7.02 11.00
C ASP A 114 19.99 -7.80 12.21
N GLY A 115 19.31 -8.78 12.69
CA GLY A 115 19.58 -9.40 13.99
C GLY A 115 18.73 -8.74 15.08
N ALA A 116 19.32 -8.34 16.21
CA ALA A 116 18.60 -7.77 17.35
C ALA A 116 18.71 -6.23 17.46
N THR A 117 19.04 -5.53 16.38
CA THR A 117 19.15 -4.06 16.42
C THR A 117 17.80 -3.41 16.19
N LYS A 118 17.25 -2.75 17.21
CA LYS A 118 15.96 -2.05 17.10
C LYS A 118 16.02 -0.91 16.08
N GLY A 119 14.96 -0.78 15.28
CA GLY A 119 14.81 0.27 14.28
C GLY A 119 15.50 0.00 12.95
N THR A 120 16.27 -1.06 12.82
CA THR A 120 16.89 -1.43 11.54
C THR A 120 15.99 -2.32 10.70
N ILE A 121 16.04 -2.12 9.40
CA ILE A 121 15.26 -2.91 8.44
C ILE A 121 16.20 -3.33 7.30
N ILE A 122 16.25 -4.63 7.04
CA ILE A 122 17.02 -5.19 5.92
C ILE A 122 16.11 -6.03 5.02
N ASN A 123 16.47 -6.11 3.76
CA ASN A 123 15.84 -7.03 2.83
C ASN A 123 16.44 -8.43 3.03
N ARG A 124 15.61 -9.39 3.40
CA ARG A 124 16.04 -10.79 3.56
C ARG A 124 16.51 -11.42 2.25
N ASN A 125 15.80 -11.15 1.17
CA ASN A 125 16.12 -11.62 -0.20
C ASN A 125 16.56 -13.10 -0.26
N GLY A 126 15.80 -13.99 0.38
CA GLY A 126 16.10 -15.41 0.46
C GLY A 126 17.24 -15.80 1.42
N GLY A 127 17.84 -14.83 2.10
CA GLY A 127 18.86 -15.04 3.12
C GLY A 127 18.32 -15.50 4.47
N SER A 128 19.15 -15.42 5.49
CA SER A 128 18.75 -15.77 6.86
C SER A 128 17.71 -14.81 7.39
N ASP A 129 16.82 -15.32 8.24
CA ASP A 129 15.86 -14.50 8.96
C ASP A 129 16.59 -13.70 10.05
N GLY A 130 16.59 -12.38 9.95
CA GLY A 130 17.20 -11.49 10.93
C GLY A 130 16.31 -11.21 12.14
N GLY A 131 15.13 -11.82 12.20
CA GLY A 131 14.18 -11.63 13.30
C GLY A 131 13.14 -10.54 13.04
N HIS A 132 12.50 -10.10 14.10
CA HIS A 132 11.45 -9.10 14.05
C HIS A 132 12.01 -7.68 13.99
N ILE A 133 11.40 -6.81 13.20
CA ILE A 133 11.64 -5.37 13.29
C ILE A 133 10.93 -4.87 14.55
N VAL A 134 11.63 -4.12 15.38
CA VAL A 134 11.11 -3.57 16.65
C VAL A 134 11.44 -2.08 16.70
N ALA A 135 10.47 -1.25 17.08
CA ALA A 135 10.73 0.17 17.28
C ALA A 135 11.74 0.41 18.42
N PRO A 136 12.68 1.36 18.29
CA PRO A 136 13.67 1.67 19.32
C PRO A 136 13.05 1.95 20.70
N GLU A 137 11.96 2.70 20.70
CA GLU A 137 11.11 3.02 21.84
C GLU A 137 9.65 3.05 21.39
N ALA A 138 8.70 3.00 22.32
CA ALA A 138 7.30 3.18 21.96
C ALA A 138 7.07 4.62 21.48
N GLY A 139 6.40 4.79 20.34
CA GLY A 139 6.19 6.11 19.75
C GLY A 139 5.72 6.08 18.31
N TYR A 140 5.63 7.26 17.72
CA TYR A 140 5.24 7.43 16.32
C TYR A 140 6.43 7.28 15.40
N TYR A 141 6.28 6.45 14.39
CA TYR A 141 7.28 6.23 13.36
C TYR A 141 6.65 6.21 11.98
N THR A 142 7.43 6.67 11.01
CA THR A 142 7.17 6.45 9.60
C THR A 142 8.15 5.39 9.09
N ILE A 143 7.61 4.36 8.49
CA ILE A 143 8.37 3.38 7.72
C ILE A 143 8.27 3.79 6.28
N THR A 144 9.41 4.02 5.63
CA THR A 144 9.49 4.29 4.20
C THR A 144 10.19 3.12 3.52
N LEU A 145 9.61 2.62 2.45
CA LEU A 145 10.17 1.55 1.62
C LEU A 145 10.26 2.02 0.18
N ASN A 146 11.42 1.90 -0.42
CA ASN A 146 11.64 2.11 -1.85
C ASN A 146 11.51 0.76 -2.56
N THR A 147 10.46 0.59 -3.36
CA THR A 147 10.19 -0.67 -4.04
C THR A 147 11.04 -0.89 -5.29
N ALA A 148 11.82 0.11 -5.74
CA ALA A 148 12.73 -0.06 -6.88
C ALA A 148 13.99 -0.86 -6.51
N ASP A 149 14.51 -0.65 -5.30
CA ASP A 149 15.71 -1.31 -4.79
C ASP A 149 15.43 -2.18 -3.55
N ASN A 150 14.18 -2.20 -3.09
CA ASN A 150 13.74 -2.93 -1.90
C ASN A 150 14.57 -2.58 -0.65
N THR A 151 14.76 -1.28 -0.44
CA THR A 151 15.33 -0.75 0.80
C THR A 151 14.26 -0.13 1.66
N ALA A 152 14.38 -0.23 2.97
CA ALA A 152 13.44 0.35 3.90
C ALA A 152 14.14 0.99 5.09
N LYS A 153 13.48 1.99 5.68
CA LYS A 153 13.95 2.67 6.90
C LYS A 153 12.77 2.95 7.82
N MET A 154 13.06 3.04 9.11
CA MET A 154 12.14 3.42 10.16
C MET A 154 12.67 4.69 10.83
N GLU A 155 11.90 5.76 10.78
CA GLU A 155 12.29 7.06 11.33
C GLU A 155 11.21 7.57 12.28
N LYS A 156 11.63 8.26 13.35
CA LYS A 156 10.69 8.88 14.27
C LYS A 156 9.85 9.91 13.53
N TYR A 157 8.54 9.87 13.74
CA TYR A 157 7.63 10.83 13.14
C TYR A 157 7.62 12.10 13.99
N GLU A 158 7.99 13.22 13.36
CA GLU A 158 8.08 14.54 14.00
C GLU A 158 6.87 15.45 13.68
N GLY A 159 5.90 14.93 12.94
CA GLY A 159 4.70 15.69 12.57
C GLY A 159 3.69 15.82 13.70
N ALA A 160 2.66 16.61 13.47
CA ALA A 160 1.54 16.73 14.40
C ALA A 160 0.79 15.40 14.52
N VAL A 161 0.45 15.03 15.74
CA VAL A 161 -0.33 13.84 16.04
C VAL A 161 -1.70 14.26 16.53
N ASN A 162 -2.74 13.82 15.82
CA ASN A 162 -4.13 14.01 16.22
C ASN A 162 -4.73 12.65 16.61
N ASN A 163 -5.17 12.53 17.84
CA ASN A 163 -5.87 11.34 18.30
C ASN A 163 -7.38 11.58 18.24
N TYR A 164 -8.06 10.88 17.34
CA TYR A 164 -9.49 10.91 17.21
C TYR A 164 -10.09 9.67 17.88
N GLY A 165 -11.03 9.87 18.79
CA GLY A 165 -11.64 8.76 19.56
C GLY A 165 -12.39 7.76 18.69
N THR A 166 -13.10 8.24 17.67
CA THR A 166 -13.85 7.39 16.72
C THR A 166 -13.92 8.08 15.36
N ILE A 167 -13.54 7.35 14.33
CA ILE A 167 -13.75 7.74 12.95
C ILE A 167 -14.96 6.98 12.40
N GLN A 168 -15.78 7.66 11.64
CA GLN A 168 -16.92 7.11 10.94
C GLN A 168 -16.72 7.22 9.43
N ILE A 169 -17.25 6.24 8.70
CA ILE A 169 -17.39 6.28 7.25
C ILE A 169 -18.87 6.44 6.91
N SER A 170 -19.16 7.26 5.91
CA SER A 170 -20.50 7.51 5.40
C SER A 170 -20.44 7.68 3.90
N GLY A 171 -21.35 7.08 3.15
CA GLY A 171 -21.29 7.11 1.69
C GLY A 171 -22.52 6.52 1.02
N SER A 172 -22.50 6.50 -0.31
CA SER A 172 -23.58 5.95 -1.13
C SER A 172 -23.84 4.46 -0.90
N PHE A 173 -22.86 3.73 -0.38
CA PHE A 173 -23.00 2.31 -0.06
C PHE A 173 -23.92 2.02 1.14
N ASN A 174 -24.16 3.01 1.99
CA ASN A 174 -24.97 2.89 3.21
C ASN A 174 -25.98 4.04 3.38
N ASP A 175 -26.44 4.62 2.27
CA ASP A 175 -27.38 5.75 2.24
C ASP A 175 -26.93 6.93 3.12
N TRP A 176 -25.62 7.19 3.15
CA TRP A 176 -24.98 8.23 3.95
C TRP A 176 -25.21 8.08 5.46
N THR A 177 -25.50 6.87 5.92
CA THR A 177 -25.63 6.56 7.34
C THR A 177 -24.24 6.44 7.97
N ASP A 178 -24.07 7.03 9.14
CA ASP A 178 -22.81 6.98 9.87
C ASP A 178 -22.49 5.57 10.35
N THR A 179 -21.37 5.03 9.92
CA THR A 179 -20.89 3.72 10.35
C THR A 179 -19.53 3.88 11.03
N ALA A 180 -19.40 3.42 12.27
CA ALA A 180 -18.15 3.47 12.98
C ALA A 180 -17.10 2.55 12.31
N MET A 181 -15.91 3.09 12.08
CA MET A 181 -14.76 2.30 11.69
C MET A 181 -14.15 1.61 12.90
N LEU A 182 -13.52 0.48 12.69
CA LEU A 182 -12.84 -0.26 13.75
C LEU A 182 -11.42 0.29 13.95
N PRO A 183 -11.00 0.51 15.20
CA PRO A 183 -9.63 0.90 15.48
C PRO A 183 -8.70 -0.26 15.15
N TYR A 184 -7.54 0.07 14.61
CA TYR A 184 -6.56 -0.95 14.26
C TYR A 184 -5.78 -1.43 15.48
N ASN A 185 -5.40 -0.52 16.36
CA ASN A 185 -4.61 -0.85 17.53
C ASN A 185 -5.46 -1.54 18.61
N THR A 186 -4.81 -2.35 19.44
CA THR A 186 -5.44 -2.97 20.60
C THR A 186 -5.91 -1.89 21.59
N GLU A 187 -7.00 -2.16 22.29
CA GLU A 187 -7.51 -1.28 23.34
C GLU A 187 -6.39 -0.89 24.34
N GLY A 188 -6.33 0.36 24.70
CA GLY A 188 -5.30 0.93 25.59
C GLY A 188 -3.99 1.30 24.89
N VAL A 189 -3.84 1.01 23.61
CA VAL A 189 -2.74 1.48 22.77
C VAL A 189 -3.22 2.66 21.94
N GLU A 190 -2.41 3.71 21.79
CA GLU A 190 -2.76 4.84 20.93
C GLU A 190 -3.07 4.36 19.52
N ASN A 191 -4.15 4.89 18.94
CA ASN A 191 -4.62 4.49 17.63
C ASN A 191 -4.73 5.67 16.67
N HIS A 192 -4.05 5.53 15.53
CA HIS A 192 -4.09 6.50 14.43
C HIS A 192 -4.47 5.85 13.11
N ALA A 193 -4.86 4.59 13.14
CA ALA A 193 -5.33 3.86 11.99
C ALA A 193 -6.68 3.20 12.29
N TRP A 194 -7.60 3.36 11.37
CA TRP A 194 -8.93 2.74 11.40
C TRP A 194 -9.15 1.99 10.11
N TYR A 195 -9.95 0.96 10.16
CA TYR A 195 -10.33 0.21 8.97
C TYR A 195 -11.82 -0.04 8.91
N TYR A 196 -12.32 -0.19 7.71
CA TYR A 196 -13.66 -0.64 7.42
C TYR A 196 -13.64 -1.50 6.17
N VAL A 197 -14.28 -2.65 6.22
CA VAL A 197 -14.36 -3.57 5.08
C VAL A 197 -15.74 -3.45 4.47
N MET A 198 -15.80 -3.18 3.18
CA MET A 198 -17.05 -3.04 2.43
C MET A 198 -16.90 -3.55 1.01
N ASP A 199 -18.01 -4.00 0.44
CA ASP A 199 -18.10 -4.23 -1.00
C ASP A 199 -18.30 -2.88 -1.70
N VAL A 200 -17.40 -2.53 -2.60
CA VAL A 200 -17.52 -1.32 -3.41
C VAL A 200 -18.21 -1.68 -4.73
N PRO A 201 -19.42 -1.15 -5.00
CA PRO A 201 -20.06 -1.41 -6.28
C PRO A 201 -19.22 -0.88 -7.43
N ALA A 202 -19.16 -1.64 -8.52
CA ALA A 202 -18.49 -1.18 -9.73
C ALA A 202 -19.27 -0.01 -10.35
N GLY A 203 -18.57 1.07 -10.70
CA GLY A 203 -19.11 2.24 -11.38
C GLY A 203 -18.70 3.56 -10.70
N ASP A 204 -19.03 4.66 -11.35
CA ASP A 204 -18.62 6.02 -10.96
C ASP A 204 -19.43 6.61 -9.78
N THR A 205 -20.34 5.83 -9.19
CA THR A 205 -21.28 6.32 -8.18
C THR A 205 -20.92 5.97 -6.74
N ALA A 206 -19.85 5.22 -6.51
CA ALA A 206 -19.40 4.86 -5.17
C ALA A 206 -18.68 6.04 -4.52
N GLN A 207 -19.40 6.84 -3.76
CA GLN A 207 -18.86 8.00 -3.05
C GLN A 207 -18.90 7.75 -1.55
N PHE A 208 -17.85 8.17 -0.84
CA PHE A 208 -17.80 8.14 0.62
C PHE A 208 -16.89 9.23 1.18
N LYS A 209 -17.06 9.48 2.45
CA LYS A 209 -16.25 10.39 3.25
C LYS A 209 -15.99 9.78 4.62
N PHE A 210 -14.90 10.23 5.24
CA PHE A 210 -14.64 9.96 6.64
C PHE A 210 -14.94 11.20 7.48
N LYS A 211 -15.31 10.99 8.74
CA LYS A 211 -15.51 12.08 9.71
C LYS A 211 -15.23 11.60 11.13
N ILE A 212 -15.02 12.52 12.04
CA ILE A 212 -15.06 12.18 13.46
C ILE A 212 -16.52 11.94 13.88
N ALA A 213 -16.71 11.10 14.92
CA ALA A 213 -18.04 10.75 15.38
C ALA A 213 -18.89 11.98 15.70
N GLY A 214 -20.09 12.02 15.11
CA GLY A 214 -21.09 13.03 15.40
C GLY A 214 -20.90 14.39 14.73
N SER A 215 -19.85 14.62 13.95
CA SER A 215 -19.61 15.93 13.34
C SER A 215 -19.03 15.87 11.94
N TRP A 216 -19.53 16.70 11.04
CA TRP A 216 -18.95 16.95 9.72
C TRP A 216 -17.94 18.09 9.72
N GLU A 217 -17.75 18.80 10.82
CA GLU A 217 -16.76 19.88 10.92
C GLU A 217 -15.34 19.38 10.71
N THR A 218 -15.05 18.18 11.19
CA THR A 218 -13.80 17.48 10.89
C THR A 218 -14.11 16.27 10.05
N SER A 219 -13.78 16.35 8.77
CA SER A 219 -14.07 15.30 7.80
C SER A 219 -12.97 15.23 6.74
N TRP A 220 -12.85 14.08 6.11
CA TRP A 220 -11.92 13.82 5.01
C TRP A 220 -12.71 13.32 3.81
N GLY A 221 -12.39 13.86 2.66
CA GLY A 221 -13.02 13.50 1.41
C GLY A 221 -12.04 13.61 0.25
N TYR A 222 -12.56 13.66 -0.96
CA TYR A 222 -11.78 13.74 -2.18
C TYR A 222 -10.81 14.93 -2.16
N GLY A 223 -9.57 14.68 -2.57
CA GLY A 223 -8.55 15.71 -2.80
C GLY A 223 -8.55 16.19 -4.25
N ALA A 224 -7.74 17.21 -4.53
CA ALA A 224 -7.60 17.77 -5.87
C ALA A 224 -6.85 16.86 -6.86
N GLU A 225 -6.17 15.82 -6.36
CA GLU A 225 -5.43 14.85 -7.15
C GLU A 225 -6.07 13.47 -7.05
N ASP A 226 -6.01 12.69 -8.12
CA ASP A 226 -6.56 11.33 -8.17
C ASP A 226 -6.01 10.47 -7.03
N GLY A 227 -6.92 9.89 -6.26
CA GLY A 227 -6.58 9.06 -5.11
C GLY A 227 -6.15 9.82 -3.85
N ALA A 228 -6.07 11.15 -3.88
CA ALA A 228 -5.78 11.94 -2.70
C ALA A 228 -7.03 12.07 -1.81
N ILE A 229 -6.82 11.98 -0.49
CA ILE A 229 -7.84 12.25 0.51
C ILE A 229 -7.40 13.46 1.31
N ASN A 230 -8.16 14.53 1.27
CA ASN A 230 -7.88 15.75 1.99
C ASN A 230 -8.87 15.96 3.14
N MET A 231 -8.35 16.49 4.24
CA MET A 231 -9.19 17.02 5.31
C MET A 231 -10.07 18.13 4.74
N TYR A 232 -11.36 18.10 5.07
CA TYR A 232 -12.40 18.99 4.51
C TYR A 232 -12.61 18.89 2.99
N GLY A 233 -12.02 17.91 2.33
CA GLY A 233 -12.24 17.65 0.91
C GLY A 233 -13.72 17.41 0.60
N LYS A 234 -14.22 17.96 -0.50
CA LYS A 234 -15.58 17.75 -0.98
C LYS A 234 -15.53 16.79 -2.18
N CYS A 235 -16.43 15.84 -2.18
CA CYS A 235 -16.75 15.14 -3.40
C CYS A 235 -17.67 16.08 -4.20
N GLU A 236 -17.13 16.75 -5.21
CA GLU A 236 -17.94 17.51 -6.16
C GLU A 236 -18.38 16.54 -7.26
N SER A 237 -19.68 16.56 -7.51
CA SER A 237 -20.35 15.78 -8.57
C SER A 237 -20.05 16.35 -9.94
#